data_6263c63845aa0183b5354dbaf6cd91e6
#
_entry.id   6263c63845aa0183b5354dbaf6cd91e6
#
_cell.length_a   1.000
_cell.length_b   1.000
_cell.length_c   1.000
_cell.angle_alpha   90.00
_cell.angle_beta   90.00
_cell.angle_gamma   90.00
#
_symmetry.space_group_name_H-M   'P 1'
#
loop_
_entity.id
_entity.type
_entity.pdbx_description
1 polymer ?
#
loop_
_entity_poly.entity_id
_entity_poly.type
_entity_poly.pdbx_seq_one_letter_code
_entity_poly.pdbx_strand_id
1 'polypeptide(L)'
;MKKNLILTLLTILVAFATPQKMIAQNIKIVTGHPDLKIEVLRCAASGPNVVLDLMVTNTGYEDVKDFKVHGSGYATKFYDNLGNIYENGHSIEVKIANKEYTVEYHLIKLVTGLPTRLSYIVHNVSPRATSFALIEPDIWSPDWSINKETVKIRYVPITR
;
A
#
# COMPACT_ATOMS: atom_id res chain seq x y z
N MET A 1 -9.04 11.26 -54.03
CA MET A 1 -9.68 10.43 -53.00
C MET A 1 -8.73 9.84 -51.94
N LYS A 2 -7.42 9.59 -52.20
CA LYS A 2 -6.48 8.97 -51.19
C LYS A 2 -6.04 9.89 -50.06
N LYS A 3 -6.00 11.21 -50.22
CA LYS A 3 -5.57 12.17 -49.18
C LYS A 3 -6.57 12.32 -48.03
N ASN A 4 -7.86 12.19 -48.29
CA ASN A 4 -8.90 12.35 -47.25
C ASN A 4 -9.02 11.09 -46.35
N LEU A 5 -8.61 9.92 -46.85
CA LEU A 5 -8.64 8.68 -46.08
C LEU A 5 -7.56 8.67 -44.98
N ILE A 6 -6.40 9.25 -45.27
CA ILE A 6 -5.28 9.32 -44.32
C ILE A 6 -5.61 10.30 -43.17
N LEU A 7 -6.27 11.41 -43.49
CA LEU A 7 -6.66 12.40 -42.48
C LEU A 7 -7.72 11.85 -41.52
N THR A 8 -8.65 11.05 -42.03
CA THR A 8 -9.69 10.40 -41.20
C THR A 8 -9.11 9.33 -40.30
N LEU A 9 -8.08 8.57 -40.74
CA LEU A 9 -7.41 7.56 -39.94
C LEU A 9 -6.59 8.19 -38.81
N LEU A 10 -5.97 9.34 -39.03
CA LEU A 10 -5.19 10.06 -38.03
C LEU A 10 -6.08 10.65 -36.92
N THR A 11 -7.29 11.11 -37.25
CA THR A 11 -8.26 11.65 -36.30
C THR A 11 -8.85 10.57 -35.38
N ILE A 12 -8.99 9.33 -35.85
CA ILE A 12 -9.49 8.20 -35.04
C ILE A 12 -8.43 7.73 -34.05
N LEU A 13 -7.14 7.81 -34.38
CA LEU A 13 -6.07 7.37 -33.51
C LEU A 13 -5.84 8.29 -32.30
N VAL A 14 -6.19 9.59 -32.43
CA VAL A 14 -6.05 10.58 -31.33
C VAL A 14 -7.21 10.48 -30.31
N ALA A 15 -8.35 9.93 -30.71
CA ALA A 15 -9.55 9.85 -29.84
C ALA A 15 -9.43 8.79 -28.72
N PHE A 16 -8.46 7.84 -28.77
CA PHE A 16 -8.28 6.81 -27.76
C PHE A 16 -7.26 7.13 -26.67
N ALA A 17 -6.57 8.25 -26.78
CA ALA A 17 -5.64 8.72 -25.75
C ALA A 17 -6.33 9.72 -24.81
N THR A 18 -7.51 9.38 -24.29
CA THR A 18 -8.03 10.10 -23.13
C THR A 18 -7.20 9.69 -21.93
N PRO A 19 -6.45 10.61 -21.29
CA PRO A 19 -5.82 10.28 -20.01
C PRO A 19 -6.97 9.93 -19.08
N GLN A 20 -7.02 8.68 -18.63
CA GLN A 20 -7.87 8.33 -17.50
C GLN A 20 -7.44 9.26 -16.36
N LYS A 21 -8.26 10.27 -16.08
CA LYS A 21 -8.14 11.03 -14.83
C LYS A 21 -8.28 10.01 -13.72
N MET A 22 -7.15 9.52 -13.22
CA MET A 22 -7.11 8.91 -11.92
C MET A 22 -7.68 9.98 -10.99
N ILE A 23 -8.89 9.75 -10.50
CA ILE A 23 -9.43 10.51 -9.37
C ILE A 23 -8.44 10.23 -8.25
N ALA A 24 -7.56 11.17 -7.98
CA ALA A 24 -6.65 11.10 -6.85
C ALA A 24 -7.54 11.12 -5.61
N GLN A 25 -7.96 9.95 -5.16
CA GLN A 25 -8.54 9.82 -3.83
C GLN A 25 -7.47 10.31 -2.88
N ASN A 26 -7.80 11.30 -2.06
CA ASN A 26 -6.89 11.81 -1.04
C ASN A 26 -6.63 10.70 -0.02
N ILE A 27 -5.55 9.96 -0.21
CA ILE A 27 -5.10 8.95 0.75
C ILE A 27 -4.83 9.67 2.08
N LYS A 28 -5.45 9.18 3.15
CA LYS A 28 -5.26 9.72 4.49
C LYS A 28 -4.43 8.74 5.32
N ILE A 29 -3.33 9.22 5.87
CA ILE A 29 -2.41 8.41 6.68
C ILE A 29 -2.32 9.01 8.07
N VAL A 30 -2.54 8.18 9.09
CA VAL A 30 -2.28 8.47 10.50
C VAL A 30 -1.17 7.53 10.94
N THR A 31 -0.07 8.06 11.42
CA THR A 31 1.12 7.27 11.80
C THR A 31 1.25 7.06 13.29
N GLY A 32 0.57 7.87 14.11
CA GLY A 32 0.63 7.80 15.57
C GLY A 32 1.92 8.36 16.18
N HIS A 33 2.94 8.67 15.38
CA HIS A 33 4.15 9.35 15.82
C HIS A 33 4.57 10.40 14.78
N PRO A 34 4.98 11.62 15.18
CA PRO A 34 5.34 12.69 14.26
C PRO A 34 6.55 12.36 13.40
N ASP A 35 7.49 11.58 13.93
CA ASP A 35 8.73 11.23 13.22
C ASP A 35 8.57 9.97 12.32
N LEU A 36 7.42 9.31 12.34
CA LEU A 36 7.12 8.23 11.43
C LEU A 36 6.42 8.78 10.19
N LYS A 37 7.11 8.81 9.06
CA LYS A 37 6.53 9.13 7.76
C LYS A 37 6.21 7.84 7.00
N ILE A 38 5.00 7.75 6.45
CA ILE A 38 4.57 6.66 5.56
C ILE A 38 4.04 7.28 4.27
N GLU A 39 4.45 6.73 3.13
CA GLU A 39 3.99 7.11 1.80
C GLU A 39 3.51 5.87 1.04
N VAL A 40 2.36 5.95 0.39
CA VAL A 40 1.88 4.89 -0.50
C VAL A 40 2.56 5.05 -1.85
N LEU A 41 3.38 4.07 -2.25
CA LEU A 41 4.07 4.07 -3.53
C LEU A 41 3.24 3.44 -4.63
N ARG A 42 2.54 2.34 -4.30
CA ARG A 42 1.76 1.56 -5.24
C ARG A 42 0.73 0.71 -4.49
N CYS A 43 -0.45 0.56 -5.07
CA CYS A 43 -1.41 -0.47 -4.71
C CYS A 43 -1.98 -1.04 -6.01
N ALA A 44 -1.59 -2.25 -6.38
CA ALA A 44 -1.92 -2.82 -7.68
C ALA A 44 -2.30 -4.29 -7.58
N ALA A 45 -3.27 -4.68 -8.41
CA ALA A 45 -3.66 -6.07 -8.55
C ALA A 45 -2.56 -6.88 -9.27
N SER A 46 -2.37 -8.11 -8.82
CA SER A 46 -1.48 -9.10 -9.40
C SER A 46 -2.21 -10.45 -9.38
N GLY A 47 -2.95 -10.74 -10.45
CA GLY A 47 -3.88 -11.87 -10.48
C GLY A 47 -4.98 -11.71 -9.41
N PRO A 48 -5.22 -12.73 -8.56
CA PRO A 48 -6.20 -12.65 -7.47
C PRO A 48 -5.72 -11.83 -6.27
N ASN A 49 -4.45 -11.45 -6.25
CA ASN A 49 -3.84 -10.75 -5.13
C ASN A 49 -3.71 -9.26 -5.40
N VAL A 50 -3.53 -8.48 -4.34
CA VAL A 50 -3.17 -7.06 -4.42
C VAL A 50 -1.87 -6.83 -3.68
N VAL A 51 -0.94 -6.12 -4.32
CA VAL A 51 0.33 -5.71 -3.72
C VAL A 51 0.24 -4.24 -3.35
N LEU A 52 0.46 -3.94 -2.06
CA LEU A 52 0.60 -2.60 -1.52
C LEU A 52 2.06 -2.35 -1.17
N ASP A 53 2.67 -1.36 -1.79
CA ASP A 53 4.02 -0.89 -1.49
C ASP A 53 3.97 0.44 -0.76
N LEU A 54 4.65 0.50 0.36
CA LEU A 54 4.81 1.68 1.18
C LEU A 54 6.29 2.06 1.29
N MET A 55 6.56 3.35 1.47
CA MET A 55 7.84 3.83 1.95
C MET A 55 7.68 4.30 3.39
N VAL A 56 8.51 3.79 4.27
CA VAL A 56 8.56 4.12 5.69
C VAL A 56 9.86 4.83 5.97
N THR A 57 9.79 6.00 6.63
CA THR A 57 10.98 6.81 6.94
C THR A 57 10.89 7.29 8.37
N ASN A 58 11.97 7.09 9.10
CA ASN A 58 12.21 7.77 10.38
C ASN A 58 12.75 9.17 10.10
N THR A 59 11.98 10.21 10.40
CA THR A 59 12.36 11.62 10.20
C THR A 59 12.88 12.27 11.48
N GLY A 60 12.98 11.52 12.58
CA GLY A 60 13.51 11.97 13.86
C GLY A 60 15.02 12.10 13.87
N TYR A 61 15.57 12.33 15.05
CA TYR A 61 17.01 12.54 15.25
C TYR A 61 17.78 11.29 15.64
N GLU A 62 17.07 10.26 16.13
CA GLU A 62 17.66 9.01 16.61
C GLU A 62 17.11 7.81 15.84
N ASP A 63 17.94 6.79 15.70
CA ASP A 63 17.53 5.55 15.09
C ASP A 63 16.53 4.80 15.99
N VAL A 64 15.48 4.23 15.39
CA VAL A 64 14.54 3.33 16.07
C VAL A 64 15.09 1.92 16.02
N LYS A 65 15.40 1.35 17.19
CA LYS A 65 16.07 0.05 17.29
C LYS A 65 15.14 -1.12 17.02
N ASP A 66 13.94 -1.03 17.57
CA ASP A 66 12.94 -2.10 17.53
C ASP A 66 11.70 -1.64 16.76
N PHE A 67 11.73 -1.80 15.44
CA PHE A 67 10.59 -1.55 14.58
C PHE A 67 10.08 -2.88 14.00
N LYS A 68 8.90 -3.31 14.44
CA LYS A 68 8.25 -4.54 13.98
C LYS A 68 7.10 -4.23 13.03
N VAL A 69 7.00 -5.04 12.00
CA VAL A 69 5.91 -5.01 11.03
C VAL A 69 5.36 -6.42 10.90
N HIS A 70 4.06 -6.58 11.06
CA HIS A 70 3.39 -7.88 11.08
C HIS A 70 2.51 -8.10 9.84
N GLY A 71 2.41 -9.37 9.43
CA GLY A 71 1.41 -9.85 8.49
C GLY A 71 0.10 -10.24 9.19
N SER A 72 -0.70 -11.11 8.54
CA SER A 72 -1.99 -11.56 9.09
C SER A 72 -1.90 -12.54 10.26
N GLY A 73 -0.70 -13.03 10.57
CA GLY A 73 -0.48 -13.86 11.75
C GLY A 73 -0.73 -13.15 13.08
N TYR A 74 -0.88 -11.80 13.05
CA TYR A 74 -1.15 -10.95 14.20
C TYR A 74 -2.42 -10.11 13.98
N ALA A 75 -2.29 -8.79 13.89
CA ALA A 75 -3.44 -7.90 13.87
C ALA A 75 -3.54 -7.01 12.62
N THR A 76 -2.71 -7.24 11.59
CA THR A 76 -2.82 -6.50 10.33
C THR A 76 -4.14 -6.81 9.64
N LYS A 77 -4.86 -5.76 9.25
CA LYS A 77 -6.17 -5.86 8.61
C LYS A 77 -6.30 -4.95 7.41
N PHE A 78 -6.96 -5.44 6.37
CA PHE A 78 -7.36 -4.67 5.21
C PHE A 78 -8.87 -4.76 5.03
N TYR A 79 -9.51 -3.63 4.75
CA TYR A 79 -10.95 -3.51 4.49
C TYR A 79 -11.13 -2.93 3.10
N ASP A 80 -11.79 -3.64 2.19
CA ASP A 80 -12.06 -3.10 0.87
C ASP A 80 -13.33 -2.23 0.85
N ASN A 81 -13.57 -1.57 -0.28
CA ASN A 81 -14.74 -0.72 -0.47
C ASN A 81 -16.06 -1.48 -0.66
N LEU A 82 -16.04 -2.81 -0.66
CA LEU A 82 -17.21 -3.68 -0.69
C LEU A 82 -17.56 -4.23 0.69
N GLY A 83 -16.75 -3.93 1.72
CA GLY A 83 -16.94 -4.40 3.09
C GLY A 83 -16.29 -5.75 3.39
N ASN A 84 -15.47 -6.30 2.49
CA ASN A 84 -14.71 -7.50 2.80
C ASN A 84 -13.53 -7.15 3.72
N ILE A 85 -13.21 -8.08 4.63
CA ILE A 85 -12.11 -7.97 5.60
C ILE A 85 -11.09 -9.08 5.32
N TYR A 86 -9.83 -8.69 5.26
CA TYR A 86 -8.69 -9.58 5.10
C TYR A 86 -7.84 -9.45 6.38
N GLU A 87 -7.80 -10.50 7.22
CA GLU A 87 -7.17 -10.39 8.55
C GLU A 87 -6.58 -11.68 9.13
N ASN A 88 -6.98 -12.86 8.65
CA ASN A 88 -6.64 -14.13 9.30
C ASN A 88 -5.84 -15.08 8.40
N GLY A 89 -5.18 -16.04 9.02
CA GLY A 89 -4.45 -17.13 8.35
C GLY A 89 -3.34 -16.60 7.45
N HIS A 90 -3.34 -17.00 6.18
CA HIS A 90 -2.39 -16.57 5.17
C HIS A 90 -2.96 -15.48 4.24
N SER A 91 -3.95 -14.68 4.72
CA SER A 91 -4.58 -13.66 3.88
C SER A 91 -3.68 -12.46 3.58
N ILE A 92 -2.68 -12.18 4.43
CA ILE A 92 -1.76 -11.06 4.26
C ILE A 92 -0.34 -11.50 4.60
N GLU A 93 0.56 -11.33 3.66
CA GLU A 93 1.99 -11.46 3.88
C GLU A 93 2.65 -10.08 3.87
N VAL A 94 3.70 -9.92 4.65
CA VAL A 94 4.49 -8.70 4.73
C VAL A 94 5.96 -8.97 4.44
N LYS A 95 6.59 -7.99 3.80
CA LYS A 95 8.03 -7.95 3.54
C LYS A 95 8.53 -6.55 3.84
N ILE A 96 9.71 -6.44 4.46
CA ILE A 96 10.37 -5.16 4.69
C ILE A 96 11.80 -5.20 4.18
N ALA A 97 12.20 -4.16 3.44
CA ALA A 97 13.49 -4.08 2.77
C ALA A 97 13.76 -5.32 1.88
N ASN A 98 14.86 -6.02 2.08
CA ASN A 98 15.29 -7.21 1.33
C ASN A 98 14.93 -8.54 2.00
N LYS A 99 14.10 -8.51 3.05
CA LYS A 99 13.63 -9.74 3.72
C LYS A 99 12.60 -10.47 2.87
N GLU A 100 12.40 -11.76 3.12
CA GLU A 100 11.36 -12.56 2.45
C GLU A 100 9.95 -12.21 2.96
N TYR A 101 8.93 -12.59 2.20
CA TYR A 101 7.54 -12.44 2.64
C TYR A 101 7.21 -13.41 3.79
N THR A 102 6.44 -12.94 4.77
CA THR A 102 5.95 -13.74 5.90
C THR A 102 4.57 -13.28 6.36
N VAL A 103 3.80 -14.19 6.92
CA VAL A 103 2.54 -13.88 7.64
C VAL A 103 2.78 -13.43 9.07
N GLU A 104 3.98 -13.72 9.62
CA GLU A 104 4.34 -13.34 10.98
C GLU A 104 4.84 -11.90 11.05
N TYR A 105 6.11 -11.69 11.37
CA TYR A 105 6.66 -10.35 11.49
C TYR A 105 8.12 -10.25 11.03
N HIS A 106 8.51 -9.02 10.73
CA HIS A 106 9.90 -8.62 10.60
C HIS A 106 10.27 -7.62 11.69
N LEU A 107 11.45 -7.80 12.27
CA LEU A 107 12.09 -6.84 13.15
C LEU A 107 13.26 -6.20 12.41
N ILE A 108 13.29 -4.88 12.40
CA ILE A 108 14.38 -4.09 11.81
C ILE A 108 14.72 -2.89 12.69
N LYS A 109 15.89 -2.29 12.40
CA LYS A 109 16.25 -0.95 12.84
C LYS A 109 15.84 0.04 11.73
N LEU A 110 15.07 1.07 12.06
CA LEU A 110 14.84 2.20 11.17
C LEU A 110 15.91 3.27 11.41
N VAL A 111 16.83 3.38 10.47
CA VAL A 111 17.88 4.40 10.50
C VAL A 111 17.28 5.76 10.16
N THR A 112 17.65 6.78 10.93
CA THR A 112 17.20 8.15 10.71
C THR A 112 17.49 8.63 9.29
N GLY A 113 16.47 9.18 8.63
CA GLY A 113 16.54 9.72 7.27
C GLY A 113 16.63 8.66 6.17
N LEU A 114 16.77 7.35 6.48
CA LEU A 114 16.86 6.30 5.47
C LEU A 114 15.47 5.74 5.12
N PRO A 115 14.95 5.97 3.90
CA PRO A 115 13.69 5.38 3.47
C PRO A 115 13.79 3.86 3.38
N THR A 116 12.80 3.17 3.93
CA THR A 116 12.72 1.70 3.95
C THR A 116 11.43 1.26 3.28
N ARG A 117 11.53 0.38 2.28
CA ARG A 117 10.36 -0.16 1.59
C ARG A 117 9.70 -1.25 2.42
N LEU A 118 8.37 -1.16 2.51
CA LEU A 118 7.48 -2.13 3.12
C LEU A 118 6.46 -2.57 2.07
N SER A 119 6.28 -3.86 1.89
CA SER A 119 5.33 -4.42 0.91
C SER A 119 4.40 -5.40 1.59
N TYR A 120 3.09 -5.29 1.31
CA TYR A 120 2.08 -6.27 1.67
C TYR A 120 1.56 -6.98 0.43
N ILE A 121 1.35 -8.29 0.52
CA ILE A 121 0.53 -9.04 -0.43
C ILE A 121 -0.76 -9.40 0.29
N VAL A 122 -1.90 -8.94 -0.24
CA VAL A 122 -3.23 -9.32 0.22
C VAL A 122 -3.79 -10.35 -0.76
N HIS A 123 -4.04 -11.55 -0.27
CA HIS A 123 -4.48 -12.67 -1.10
C HIS A 123 -5.98 -12.68 -1.33
N ASN A 124 -6.40 -13.15 -2.51
CA ASN A 124 -7.80 -13.37 -2.88
C ASN A 124 -8.70 -12.13 -2.72
N VAL A 125 -8.17 -10.96 -3.08
CA VAL A 125 -8.95 -9.71 -3.07
C VAL A 125 -10.01 -9.75 -4.17
N SER A 126 -11.25 -9.40 -3.80
CA SER A 126 -12.37 -9.37 -4.73
C SER A 126 -12.01 -8.61 -6.02
N PRO A 127 -12.24 -9.20 -7.21
CA PRO A 127 -11.94 -8.51 -8.47
C PRO A 127 -12.80 -7.26 -8.69
N ARG A 128 -13.90 -7.11 -7.94
CA ARG A 128 -14.77 -5.93 -7.96
C ARG A 128 -14.34 -4.83 -7.00
N ALA A 129 -13.43 -5.12 -6.06
CA ALA A 129 -12.90 -4.11 -5.16
C ALA A 129 -12.03 -3.12 -5.95
N THR A 130 -12.29 -1.83 -5.79
CA THR A 130 -11.58 -0.74 -6.48
C THR A 130 -10.65 0.03 -5.55
N SER A 131 -10.77 -0.18 -4.24
CA SER A 131 -9.90 0.45 -3.24
C SER A 131 -9.94 -0.31 -1.92
N PHE A 132 -8.92 -0.10 -1.10
CA PHE A 132 -8.99 -0.36 0.34
C PHE A 132 -9.54 0.90 1.03
N ALA A 133 -10.70 0.76 1.68
CA ALA A 133 -11.33 1.84 2.44
C ALA A 133 -10.54 2.15 3.71
N LEU A 134 -9.97 1.11 4.34
CA LEU A 134 -9.13 1.20 5.52
C LEU A 134 -8.08 0.09 5.50
N ILE A 135 -6.87 0.43 5.90
CA ILE A 135 -5.77 -0.48 6.19
C ILE A 135 -5.28 -0.17 7.59
N GLU A 136 -5.21 -1.19 8.43
CA GLU A 136 -4.67 -1.16 9.78
C GLU A 136 -3.46 -2.08 9.85
N PRO A 137 -2.27 -1.62 9.42
CA PRO A 137 -1.07 -2.41 9.51
C PRO A 137 -0.66 -2.53 10.98
N ASP A 138 -0.38 -3.75 11.42
CA ASP A 138 0.17 -3.97 12.74
C ASP A 138 1.66 -3.62 12.74
N ILE A 139 1.92 -2.39 13.15
CA ILE A 139 3.26 -1.85 13.35
C ILE A 139 3.45 -1.63 14.85
N TRP A 140 4.57 -2.12 15.37
CA TRP A 140 4.92 -1.99 16.77
C TRP A 140 6.33 -1.39 16.92
N SER A 141 6.45 -0.40 17.79
CA SER A 141 7.73 0.16 18.21
C SER A 141 7.62 0.71 19.63
N PRO A 142 8.35 0.16 20.60
CA PRO A 142 8.35 0.67 21.97
C PRO A 142 8.99 2.06 22.05
N ASP A 143 10.00 2.34 21.22
CA ASP A 143 10.72 3.63 21.19
C ASP A 143 9.76 4.79 20.88
N TRP A 144 8.69 4.51 20.10
CA TRP A 144 7.69 5.50 19.70
C TRP A 144 6.32 5.30 20.33
N SER A 145 6.18 4.35 21.25
CA SER A 145 4.88 3.98 21.83
C SER A 145 3.81 3.62 20.78
N ILE A 146 4.24 3.11 19.62
CA ILE A 146 3.35 2.66 18.55
C ILE A 146 2.93 1.21 18.81
N ASN A 147 1.65 0.92 18.63
CA ASN A 147 1.06 -0.41 18.72
C ASN A 147 0.13 -0.70 17.53
N LYS A 148 -0.46 -1.90 17.51
CA LYS A 148 -1.27 -2.46 16.41
C LYS A 148 -2.43 -1.60 15.90
N GLU A 149 -2.93 -0.66 16.67
CA GLU A 149 -4.12 0.14 16.29
C GLU A 149 -3.76 1.60 15.97
N THR A 150 -2.47 1.93 16.02
CA THR A 150 -2.01 3.31 15.92
C THR A 150 -1.95 3.80 14.48
N VAL A 151 -1.45 2.96 13.56
CA VAL A 151 -1.29 3.34 12.16
C VAL A 151 -2.54 3.02 11.38
N LYS A 152 -3.05 4.00 10.60
CA LYS A 152 -4.22 3.83 9.74
C LYS A 152 -3.99 4.50 8.40
N ILE A 153 -4.29 3.77 7.32
CA ILE A 153 -4.21 4.27 5.94
C ILE A 153 -5.60 4.12 5.33
N ARG A 154 -6.14 5.20 4.76
CA ARG A 154 -7.50 5.20 4.20
C ARG A 154 -7.53 5.60 2.75
N TYR A 155 -8.51 5.07 2.03
CA TYR A 155 -8.85 5.44 0.65
C TYR A 155 -7.71 5.15 -0.35
N VAL A 156 -7.12 3.96 -0.24
CA VAL A 156 -6.03 3.54 -1.14
C VAL A 156 -6.63 2.89 -2.40
N PRO A 157 -6.54 3.53 -3.57
CA PRO A 157 -7.07 2.96 -4.81
C PRO A 157 -6.27 1.74 -5.25
N ILE A 158 -6.96 0.72 -5.79
CA ILE A 158 -6.35 -0.47 -6.38
C ILE A 158 -6.29 -0.27 -7.89
N THR A 159 -5.08 -0.22 -8.44
CA THR A 159 -4.85 -0.20 -9.89
C THR A 159 -4.99 -1.63 -10.45
N ARG A 160 -5.76 -1.78 -11.55
CA ARG A 160 -5.99 -3.04 -12.25
C ARG A 160 -5.59 -2.94 -13.71
#